data_02477582ed726b5aa1ab9c0748390e97
#
_entry.id   02477582ed726b5aa1ab9c0748390e97
#
_cell.length_a   1.000
_cell.length_b   1.000
_cell.length_c   1.000
_cell.angle_alpha   90.00
_cell.angle_beta   90.00
_cell.angle_gamma   90.00
#
_symmetry.space_group_name_H-M   'P 1'
#
loop_
_entity.id
_entity.type
_entity.pdbx_description
1 polymer ?
#
loop_
_entity_poly.entity_id
_entity_poly.type
_entity_poly.pdbx_seq_one_letter_code
_entity_poly.pdbx_strand_id
1 'polypeptide(L)'
;MASIDVAVLEAKVKQMYRLVAEQPNGTYHFEMGRPLAERLGYDPELLDRLPAGAVESFAGVGYVFGLAQLVDGEDVIDLGSGSGMDACYAAHLVGARGRVVGIDFTPQQVARARRLAAAAGLDQVEFREGRIEDIPAGNECADCVISNGVINLSPDKPLVFSEAARVLRPGGRLAIADIVSEQPLKESIVCDADLWAACIGGAAQQDVFQEAISAAGFTVAGMWPNSYEYHSQRARDASAKYGVKSISVLAVKDQRSHGIGHST
;
A
#
# COMPACT_ATOMS: atom_id res chain seq x y z
N MET A 1 27.59 1.04 -9.88
CA MET A 1 26.64 0.85 -8.78
C MET A 1 26.03 -0.52 -8.97
N ALA A 2 26.12 -1.38 -7.96
CA ALA A 2 25.38 -2.66 -8.02
C ALA A 2 23.89 -2.33 -7.92
N SER A 3 23.10 -2.83 -8.85
CA SER A 3 21.65 -2.73 -8.84
C SER A 3 21.06 -4.07 -8.41
N ILE A 4 19.95 -4.03 -7.69
CA ILE A 4 19.22 -5.26 -7.38
C ILE A 4 18.74 -5.91 -8.68
N ASP A 5 18.83 -7.24 -8.75
CA ASP A 5 18.19 -7.99 -9.83
C ASP A 5 16.66 -7.96 -9.58
N VAL A 6 15.96 -7.18 -10.39
CA VAL A 6 14.51 -6.97 -10.26
C VAL A 6 13.74 -8.27 -10.40
N ALA A 7 14.17 -9.18 -11.29
CA ALA A 7 13.49 -10.47 -11.48
C ALA A 7 13.64 -11.37 -10.24
N VAL A 8 14.81 -11.38 -9.61
CA VAL A 8 15.05 -12.11 -8.36
C VAL A 8 14.24 -11.50 -7.22
N LEU A 9 14.20 -10.18 -7.12
CA LEU A 9 13.39 -9.48 -6.14
C LEU A 9 11.92 -9.86 -6.26
N GLU A 10 11.34 -9.71 -7.44
CA GLU A 10 9.94 -10.03 -7.69
C GLU A 10 9.60 -11.48 -7.38
N ALA A 11 10.47 -12.41 -7.77
CA ALA A 11 10.26 -13.83 -7.48
C ALA A 11 10.21 -14.10 -5.96
N LYS A 12 11.09 -13.45 -5.18
CA LYS A 12 11.11 -13.59 -3.72
C LYS A 12 9.89 -12.95 -3.06
N VAL A 13 9.51 -11.75 -3.48
CA VAL A 13 8.30 -11.08 -2.99
C VAL A 13 7.05 -11.91 -3.30
N LYS A 14 6.90 -12.39 -4.54
CA LYS A 14 5.79 -13.27 -4.92
C LYS A 14 5.78 -14.56 -4.10
N GLN A 15 6.92 -15.19 -3.89
CA GLN A 15 7.03 -16.41 -3.07
C GLN A 15 6.59 -16.14 -1.63
N MET A 16 7.05 -15.05 -1.02
CA MET A 16 6.68 -14.65 0.34
C MET A 16 5.16 -14.47 0.48
N TYR A 17 4.58 -13.62 -0.36
CA TYR A 17 3.14 -13.30 -0.26
C TYR A 17 2.24 -14.42 -0.77
N ARG A 18 2.73 -15.33 -1.62
CA ARG A 18 2.07 -16.60 -1.89
C ARG A 18 1.96 -17.45 -0.62
N LEU A 19 3.05 -17.59 0.15
CA LEU A 19 3.01 -18.32 1.43
C LEU A 19 2.06 -17.68 2.42
N VAL A 20 2.01 -16.34 2.51
CA VAL A 20 1.03 -15.62 3.32
C VAL A 20 -0.41 -15.96 2.91
N ALA A 21 -0.70 -16.05 1.60
CA ALA A 21 -2.02 -16.42 1.12
C ALA A 21 -2.39 -17.87 1.41
N GLU A 22 -1.43 -18.79 1.30
CA GLU A 22 -1.65 -20.24 1.46
C GLU A 22 -1.61 -20.68 2.94
N GLN A 23 -0.83 -19.99 3.78
CA GLN A 23 -0.56 -20.33 5.18
C GLN A 23 -0.56 -19.08 6.09
N PRO A 24 -1.69 -18.39 6.28
CA PRO A 24 -1.73 -17.14 7.05
C PRO A 24 -1.28 -17.30 8.51
N ASN A 25 -1.36 -18.50 9.07
CA ASN A 25 -0.88 -18.82 10.42
C ASN A 25 0.60 -19.27 10.45
N GLY A 26 1.35 -19.09 9.35
CA GLY A 26 2.78 -19.39 9.28
C GLY A 26 3.61 -18.45 10.16
N THR A 27 4.88 -18.81 10.37
CA THR A 27 5.83 -17.92 11.06
C THR A 27 6.49 -17.00 10.04
N TYR A 28 6.27 -15.71 10.16
CA TYR A 28 6.84 -14.66 9.31
C TYR A 28 7.73 -13.72 10.15
N HIS A 29 8.56 -12.89 9.51
CA HIS A 29 9.41 -11.91 10.19
C HIS A 29 8.69 -10.58 10.42
N PHE A 30 7.42 -10.48 10.07
CA PHE A 30 6.51 -9.39 10.39
C PHE A 30 5.27 -9.95 11.09
N GLU A 31 4.62 -9.10 11.84
CA GLU A 31 3.37 -9.43 12.48
C GLU A 31 2.21 -9.40 11.49
N MET A 32 1.18 -10.17 11.77
CA MET A 32 0.01 -10.30 10.90
C MET A 32 -1.28 -10.39 11.70
N GLY A 33 -2.37 -10.17 10.97
CA GLY A 33 -3.71 -10.47 11.43
C GLY A 33 -4.31 -9.41 12.35
N ARG A 34 -5.36 -9.84 13.06
CA ARG A 34 -6.18 -8.96 13.90
C ARG A 34 -5.40 -8.19 14.97
N PRO A 35 -4.49 -8.82 15.74
CA PRO A 35 -3.75 -8.09 16.78
C PRO A 35 -2.95 -6.92 16.22
N LEU A 36 -2.34 -7.11 15.04
CA LEU A 36 -1.64 -6.04 14.34
C LEU A 36 -2.62 -4.93 13.91
N ALA A 37 -3.74 -5.28 13.27
CA ALA A 37 -4.72 -4.31 12.80
C ALA A 37 -5.26 -3.44 13.94
N GLU A 38 -5.66 -4.06 15.07
CA GLU A 38 -6.15 -3.33 16.25
C GLU A 38 -5.08 -2.40 16.83
N ARG A 39 -3.82 -2.83 16.92
CA ARG A 39 -2.71 -2.00 17.40
C ARG A 39 -2.43 -0.82 16.47
N LEU A 40 -2.62 -0.99 15.16
CA LEU A 40 -2.46 0.09 14.17
C LEU A 40 -3.64 1.06 14.18
N GLY A 41 -4.76 0.76 14.84
CA GLY A 41 -5.90 1.67 15.02
C GLY A 41 -7.13 1.32 14.19
N TYR A 42 -7.20 0.12 13.62
CA TYR A 42 -8.43 -0.35 12.97
C TYR A 42 -9.53 -0.58 14.00
N ASP A 43 -10.76 -0.17 13.65
CA ASP A 43 -11.92 -0.36 14.51
C ASP A 43 -12.27 -1.85 14.66
N PRO A 44 -12.24 -2.40 15.90
CA PRO A 44 -12.56 -3.80 16.14
C PRO A 44 -13.96 -4.21 15.69
N GLU A 45 -14.97 -3.33 15.82
CA GLU A 45 -16.35 -3.61 15.42
C GLU A 45 -16.47 -3.73 13.90
N LEU A 46 -15.69 -2.92 13.15
CA LEU A 46 -15.65 -3.03 11.70
C LEU A 46 -14.84 -4.26 11.27
N LEU A 47 -13.73 -4.60 11.97
CA LEU A 47 -12.99 -5.83 11.71
C LEU A 47 -13.85 -7.09 11.88
N ASP A 48 -14.81 -7.11 12.83
CA ASP A 48 -15.75 -8.22 13.03
C ASP A 48 -16.69 -8.44 11.84
N ARG A 49 -16.88 -7.43 11.01
CA ARG A 49 -17.73 -7.47 9.81
C ARG A 49 -16.99 -7.90 8.56
N LEU A 50 -15.65 -7.94 8.60
CA LEU A 50 -14.82 -8.32 7.47
C LEU A 50 -14.69 -9.84 7.35
N PRO A 51 -14.35 -10.36 6.15
CA PRO A 51 -14.01 -11.77 6.00
C PRO A 51 -12.82 -12.14 6.90
N ALA A 52 -13.01 -13.07 7.83
CA ALA A 52 -11.96 -13.45 8.80
C ALA A 52 -10.63 -13.80 8.14
N GLY A 53 -10.68 -14.54 7.00
CA GLY A 53 -9.46 -14.89 6.26
C GLY A 53 -8.73 -13.71 5.63
N ALA A 54 -9.39 -12.57 5.38
CA ALA A 54 -8.73 -11.34 4.95
C ALA A 54 -8.01 -10.69 6.14
N VAL A 55 -8.68 -10.60 7.29
CA VAL A 55 -8.11 -10.06 8.54
C VAL A 55 -6.90 -10.89 8.99
N GLU A 56 -6.99 -12.23 8.97
CA GLU A 56 -5.88 -13.13 9.34
C GLU A 56 -4.62 -12.92 8.50
N SER A 57 -4.78 -12.54 7.22
CA SER A 57 -3.68 -12.34 6.28
C SER A 57 -3.17 -10.89 6.24
N PHE A 58 -3.71 -10.00 7.06
CA PHE A 58 -3.30 -8.60 7.09
C PHE A 58 -1.86 -8.43 7.58
N ALA A 59 -1.07 -7.71 6.79
CA ALA A 59 0.35 -7.45 7.06
C ALA A 59 0.71 -5.96 6.79
N GLY A 60 -0.24 -5.05 7.02
CA GLY A 60 -0.03 -3.63 6.84
C GLY A 60 0.91 -3.02 7.89
N VAL A 61 1.33 -1.80 7.62
CA VAL A 61 2.31 -1.08 8.47
C VAL A 61 1.74 0.20 9.08
N GLY A 62 0.46 0.52 8.81
CA GLY A 62 -0.22 1.69 9.35
C GLY A 62 -1.74 1.63 9.15
N TYR A 63 -2.43 2.67 9.61
CA TYR A 63 -3.87 2.88 9.45
C TYR A 63 -4.11 4.07 8.52
N VAL A 64 -4.50 3.79 7.28
CA VAL A 64 -4.63 4.83 6.24
C VAL A 64 -5.98 5.53 6.25
N PHE A 65 -7.03 4.93 6.82
CA PHE A 65 -8.41 5.42 6.68
C PHE A 65 -8.69 6.71 7.44
N GLY A 66 -7.96 6.95 8.55
CA GLY A 66 -8.03 8.24 9.25
C GLY A 66 -7.57 9.42 8.38
N LEU A 67 -6.64 9.18 7.43
CA LEU A 67 -6.15 10.15 6.46
C LEU A 67 -7.00 10.18 5.19
N ALA A 68 -7.38 9.02 4.69
CA ALA A 68 -8.20 8.86 3.50
C ALA A 68 -9.57 9.53 3.66
N GLN A 69 -10.17 9.49 4.85
CA GLN A 69 -11.48 10.07 5.17
C GLN A 69 -12.53 9.72 4.09
N LEU A 70 -12.64 8.41 3.79
CA LEU A 70 -13.54 7.92 2.76
C LEU A 70 -15.00 8.25 3.09
N VAL A 71 -15.75 8.63 2.07
CA VAL A 71 -17.18 8.93 2.19
C VAL A 71 -18.01 8.03 1.29
N ASP A 72 -19.29 7.90 1.61
CA ASP A 72 -20.24 7.08 0.86
C ASP A 72 -20.31 7.50 -0.61
N GLY A 73 -20.17 6.52 -1.50
CA GLY A 73 -20.23 6.69 -2.95
C GLY A 73 -18.88 6.94 -3.64
N GLU A 74 -17.76 6.97 -2.92
CA GLU A 74 -16.45 7.14 -3.54
C GLU A 74 -15.93 5.89 -4.25
N ASP A 75 -15.16 6.12 -5.33
CA ASP A 75 -14.37 5.11 -6.03
C ASP A 75 -12.95 5.05 -5.43
N VAL A 76 -12.55 3.88 -4.95
CA VAL A 76 -11.26 3.66 -4.27
C VAL A 76 -10.43 2.62 -5.00
N ILE A 77 -9.11 2.85 -5.10
CA ILE A 77 -8.14 1.84 -5.55
C ILE A 77 -7.22 1.52 -4.37
N ASP A 78 -7.07 0.20 -4.08
CA ASP A 78 -6.15 -0.32 -3.06
C ASP A 78 -4.95 -0.98 -3.75
N LEU A 79 -3.77 -0.38 -3.61
CA LEU A 79 -2.51 -0.86 -4.19
C LEU A 79 -1.84 -1.86 -3.27
N GLY A 80 -1.58 -3.07 -3.79
CA GLY A 80 -1.05 -4.19 -3.01
C GLY A 80 -2.08 -4.76 -2.04
N SER A 81 -3.29 -4.95 -2.52
CA SER A 81 -4.46 -5.30 -1.69
C SER A 81 -4.33 -6.65 -0.94
N GLY A 82 -3.35 -7.48 -1.31
CA GLY A 82 -3.16 -8.79 -0.70
C GLY A 82 -4.45 -9.63 -0.73
N SER A 83 -4.79 -10.24 0.42
CA SER A 83 -6.04 -11.00 0.59
C SER A 83 -7.29 -10.11 0.78
N GLY A 84 -7.16 -8.79 0.66
CA GLY A 84 -8.26 -7.85 0.52
C GLY A 84 -8.78 -7.24 1.82
N MET A 85 -8.03 -7.23 2.92
CA MET A 85 -8.53 -6.64 4.17
C MET A 85 -8.85 -5.15 4.01
N ASP A 86 -7.89 -4.33 3.53
CA ASP A 86 -8.08 -2.88 3.38
C ASP A 86 -9.14 -2.57 2.32
N ALA A 87 -9.18 -3.31 1.20
CA ALA A 87 -10.22 -3.17 0.20
C ALA A 87 -11.62 -3.45 0.76
N CYS A 88 -11.79 -4.53 1.56
CA CYS A 88 -13.07 -4.84 2.22
C CYS A 88 -13.43 -3.79 3.29
N TYR A 89 -12.44 -3.28 4.04
CA TYR A 89 -12.64 -2.21 5.01
C TYR A 89 -13.11 -0.92 4.31
N ALA A 90 -12.44 -0.53 3.21
CA ALA A 90 -12.85 0.60 2.36
C ALA A 90 -14.28 0.44 1.86
N ALA A 91 -14.66 -0.77 1.42
CA ALA A 91 -16.01 -1.05 0.91
C ALA A 91 -17.12 -0.77 1.94
N HIS A 92 -16.86 -1.05 3.22
CA HIS A 92 -17.80 -0.70 4.29
C HIS A 92 -17.92 0.81 4.50
N LEU A 93 -16.83 1.56 4.28
CA LEU A 93 -16.83 3.02 4.42
C LEU A 93 -17.52 3.74 3.26
N VAL A 94 -17.27 3.27 2.01
CA VAL A 94 -17.86 3.89 0.82
C VAL A 94 -19.30 3.40 0.53
N GLY A 95 -19.75 2.37 1.23
CA GLY A 95 -21.12 1.86 1.11
C GLY A 95 -21.45 1.23 -0.24
N ALA A 96 -22.74 0.93 -0.46
CA ALA A 96 -23.20 0.24 -1.66
C ALA A 96 -23.15 1.10 -2.95
N ARG A 97 -22.97 2.42 -2.82
CA ARG A 97 -22.88 3.34 -3.95
C ARG A 97 -21.45 3.56 -4.41
N GLY A 98 -20.47 3.27 -3.54
CA GLY A 98 -19.06 3.34 -3.86
C GLY A 98 -18.56 2.08 -4.55
N ARG A 99 -17.33 2.15 -5.01
CA ARG A 99 -16.62 1.02 -5.63
C ARG A 99 -15.20 0.93 -5.11
N VAL A 100 -14.73 -0.29 -4.87
CA VAL A 100 -13.34 -0.54 -4.48
C VAL A 100 -12.70 -1.50 -5.45
N VAL A 101 -11.50 -1.15 -5.94
CA VAL A 101 -10.69 -2.02 -6.80
C VAL A 101 -9.38 -2.32 -6.08
N GLY A 102 -9.21 -3.56 -5.61
CA GLY A 102 -7.95 -4.05 -5.06
C GLY A 102 -7.04 -4.58 -6.16
N ILE A 103 -5.77 -4.20 -6.12
CA ILE A 103 -4.76 -4.60 -7.10
C ILE A 103 -3.63 -5.32 -6.38
N ASP A 104 -3.29 -6.53 -6.83
CA ASP A 104 -2.13 -7.27 -6.35
C ASP A 104 -1.48 -8.05 -7.49
N PHE A 105 -0.15 -8.17 -7.47
CA PHE A 105 0.56 -8.87 -8.54
C PHE A 105 0.73 -10.38 -8.26
N THR A 106 0.26 -10.86 -7.08
CA THR A 106 0.33 -12.26 -6.64
C THR A 106 -1.00 -12.96 -6.94
N PRO A 107 -1.07 -13.87 -7.93
CA PRO A 107 -2.34 -14.49 -8.34
C PRO A 107 -3.07 -15.21 -7.20
N GLN A 108 -2.31 -15.79 -6.24
CA GLN A 108 -2.89 -16.48 -5.07
C GLN A 108 -3.59 -15.52 -4.11
N GLN A 109 -3.03 -14.32 -3.92
CA GLN A 109 -3.64 -13.26 -3.12
C GLN A 109 -4.95 -12.82 -3.79
N VAL A 110 -4.91 -12.49 -5.07
CA VAL A 110 -6.11 -12.06 -5.84
C VAL A 110 -7.21 -13.13 -5.81
N ALA A 111 -6.85 -14.40 -6.05
CA ALA A 111 -7.82 -15.50 -6.02
C ALA A 111 -8.45 -15.68 -4.63
N ARG A 112 -7.64 -15.52 -3.56
CA ARG A 112 -8.13 -15.59 -2.17
C ARG A 112 -9.05 -14.40 -1.87
N ALA A 113 -8.64 -13.17 -2.21
CA ALA A 113 -9.41 -11.95 -1.99
C ALA A 113 -10.79 -12.02 -2.67
N ARG A 114 -10.83 -12.44 -3.94
CA ARG A 114 -12.11 -12.63 -4.68
C ARG A 114 -13.05 -13.59 -3.98
N ARG A 115 -12.56 -14.75 -3.51
CA ARG A 115 -13.38 -15.72 -2.79
C ARG A 115 -13.93 -15.17 -1.48
N LEU A 116 -13.07 -14.45 -0.74
CA LEU A 116 -13.42 -13.88 0.56
C LEU A 116 -14.48 -12.78 0.41
N ALA A 117 -14.30 -11.85 -0.52
CA ALA A 117 -15.26 -10.78 -0.77
C ALA A 117 -16.62 -11.33 -1.27
N ALA A 118 -16.61 -12.28 -2.22
CA ALA A 118 -17.83 -12.91 -2.71
C ALA A 118 -18.58 -13.66 -1.60
N ALA A 119 -17.87 -14.39 -0.72
CA ALA A 119 -18.49 -15.08 0.41
C ALA A 119 -19.10 -14.11 1.45
N ALA A 120 -18.61 -12.89 1.52
CA ALA A 120 -19.12 -11.82 2.40
C ALA A 120 -20.19 -10.94 1.73
N GLY A 121 -20.53 -11.18 0.44
CA GLY A 121 -21.52 -10.40 -0.29
C GLY A 121 -21.08 -8.95 -0.56
N LEU A 122 -19.77 -8.70 -0.69
CA LEU A 122 -19.22 -7.38 -0.98
C LEU A 122 -19.15 -7.16 -2.51
N ASP A 123 -20.32 -6.98 -3.13
CA ASP A 123 -20.45 -6.88 -4.59
C ASP A 123 -19.77 -5.61 -5.17
N GLN A 124 -19.54 -4.58 -4.34
CA GLN A 124 -18.86 -3.35 -4.73
C GLN A 124 -17.33 -3.47 -4.75
N VAL A 125 -16.76 -4.64 -4.37
CA VAL A 125 -15.31 -4.87 -4.38
C VAL A 125 -14.92 -5.75 -5.56
N GLU A 126 -13.96 -5.27 -6.35
CA GLU A 126 -13.34 -6.02 -7.44
C GLU A 126 -11.84 -6.20 -7.15
N PHE A 127 -11.28 -7.37 -7.44
CA PHE A 127 -9.84 -7.59 -7.34
C PHE A 127 -9.24 -7.90 -8.71
N ARG A 128 -8.15 -7.22 -9.05
CA ARG A 128 -7.44 -7.38 -10.32
C ARG A 128 -6.00 -7.82 -10.08
N GLU A 129 -5.55 -8.78 -10.87
CA GLU A 129 -4.13 -9.08 -10.95
C GLU A 129 -3.45 -7.97 -11.77
N GLY A 130 -2.41 -7.36 -11.20
CA GLY A 130 -1.69 -6.28 -11.84
C GLY A 130 -0.55 -5.74 -10.98
N ARG A 131 0.29 -4.94 -11.60
CA ARG A 131 1.42 -4.26 -10.95
C ARG A 131 0.98 -2.88 -10.48
N ILE A 132 1.59 -2.42 -9.41
CA ILE A 132 1.36 -1.05 -8.93
C ILE A 132 2.09 -0.01 -9.79
N GLU A 133 3.09 -0.44 -10.58
CA GLU A 133 3.78 0.36 -11.59
C GLU A 133 3.03 0.44 -12.93
N ASP A 134 1.98 -0.36 -13.13
CA ASP A 134 1.11 -0.39 -14.32
C ASP A 134 -0.29 -0.78 -13.87
N ILE A 135 -1.00 0.17 -13.28
CA ILE A 135 -2.29 -0.05 -12.63
C ILE A 135 -3.35 -0.39 -13.67
N PRO A 136 -3.99 -1.60 -13.61
CA PRO A 136 -5.00 -2.01 -14.58
C PRO A 136 -6.35 -1.30 -14.35
N ALA A 137 -6.34 0.03 -14.43
CA ALA A 137 -7.49 0.91 -14.29
C ALA A 137 -7.38 2.10 -15.25
N GLY A 138 -8.53 2.70 -15.57
CA GLY A 138 -8.58 3.87 -16.46
C GLY A 138 -8.01 5.14 -15.81
N ASN A 139 -7.78 6.16 -16.62
CA ASN A 139 -7.38 7.45 -16.10
C ASN A 139 -8.55 8.10 -15.33
N GLU A 140 -8.20 8.85 -14.26
CA GLU A 140 -9.15 9.69 -13.53
C GLU A 140 -10.44 8.95 -13.13
N CYS A 141 -10.29 7.70 -12.68
CA CYS A 141 -11.39 6.81 -12.33
C CYS A 141 -11.60 6.63 -10.81
N ALA A 142 -10.68 7.16 -9.98
CA ALA A 142 -10.74 7.02 -8.52
C ALA A 142 -10.74 8.38 -7.80
N ASP A 143 -11.43 8.44 -6.67
CA ASP A 143 -11.44 9.57 -5.75
C ASP A 143 -10.34 9.44 -4.70
N CYS A 144 -10.00 8.21 -4.35
CA CYS A 144 -8.94 7.91 -3.40
C CYS A 144 -8.12 6.69 -3.86
N VAL A 145 -6.80 6.78 -3.72
CA VAL A 145 -5.87 5.64 -3.79
C VAL A 145 -5.35 5.39 -2.38
N ILE A 146 -5.48 4.16 -1.91
CA ILE A 146 -4.88 3.71 -0.65
C ILE A 146 -3.77 2.68 -0.92
N SER A 147 -2.80 2.58 -0.01
CA SER A 147 -1.76 1.55 -0.05
C SER A 147 -1.18 1.32 1.34
N ASN A 148 -0.82 0.08 1.67
CA ASN A 148 -0.35 -0.28 3.00
C ASN A 148 0.81 -1.28 2.95
N GLY A 149 2.06 -0.76 3.01
CA GLY A 149 3.27 -1.57 3.11
C GLY A 149 3.74 -2.22 1.81
N VAL A 150 3.36 -1.69 0.63
CA VAL A 150 3.71 -2.31 -0.66
C VAL A 150 4.63 -1.45 -1.52
N ILE A 151 4.58 -0.11 -1.42
CA ILE A 151 5.34 0.77 -2.32
C ILE A 151 6.85 0.62 -2.10
N ASN A 152 7.27 0.36 -0.85
CA ASN A 152 8.68 0.08 -0.55
C ASN A 152 9.20 -1.15 -1.32
N LEU A 153 8.35 -2.12 -1.68
CA LEU A 153 8.71 -3.32 -2.42
C LEU A 153 8.90 -3.07 -3.93
N SER A 154 8.40 -1.95 -4.45
CA SER A 154 8.61 -1.57 -5.84
C SER A 154 10.04 -1.08 -6.08
N PRO A 155 10.72 -1.54 -7.16
CA PRO A 155 12.01 -0.99 -7.56
C PRO A 155 11.89 0.41 -8.20
N ASP A 156 10.69 0.79 -8.67
CA ASP A 156 10.42 2.07 -9.35
C ASP A 156 9.26 2.82 -8.66
N LYS A 157 9.55 3.42 -7.51
CA LYS A 157 8.56 4.20 -6.76
C LYS A 157 8.04 5.45 -7.49
N PRO A 158 8.88 6.20 -8.26
CA PRO A 158 8.39 7.30 -9.09
C PRO A 158 7.30 6.85 -10.07
N LEU A 159 7.46 5.69 -10.70
CA LEU A 159 6.45 5.15 -11.61
C LEU A 159 5.15 4.78 -10.87
N VAL A 160 5.24 4.22 -9.66
CA VAL A 160 4.06 3.94 -8.82
C VAL A 160 3.28 5.22 -8.53
N PHE A 161 3.97 6.31 -8.14
CA PHE A 161 3.29 7.58 -7.87
C PHE A 161 2.71 8.22 -9.14
N SER A 162 3.39 8.07 -10.28
CA SER A 162 2.85 8.53 -11.57
C SER A 162 1.58 7.78 -11.96
N GLU A 163 1.53 6.48 -11.74
CA GLU A 163 0.35 5.65 -11.98
C GLU A 163 -0.79 5.98 -11.00
N ALA A 164 -0.48 6.18 -9.70
CA ALA A 164 -1.46 6.66 -8.73
C ALA A 164 -2.05 8.03 -9.16
N ALA A 165 -1.21 8.94 -9.63
CA ALA A 165 -1.67 10.22 -10.17
C ALA A 165 -2.52 10.05 -11.42
N ARG A 166 -2.18 9.11 -12.33
CA ARG A 166 -2.95 8.84 -13.55
C ARG A 166 -4.37 8.39 -13.24
N VAL A 167 -4.53 7.47 -12.30
CA VAL A 167 -5.85 6.88 -11.97
C VAL A 167 -6.71 7.79 -11.11
N LEU A 168 -6.12 8.68 -10.32
CA LEU A 168 -6.86 9.63 -9.49
C LEU A 168 -7.48 10.76 -10.31
N ARG A 169 -8.69 11.15 -9.93
CA ARG A 169 -9.31 12.40 -10.40
C ARG A 169 -8.50 13.61 -9.90
N PRO A 170 -8.54 14.77 -10.59
CA PRO A 170 -7.99 16.01 -10.04
C PRO A 170 -8.59 16.32 -8.66
N GLY A 171 -7.74 16.63 -7.68
CA GLY A 171 -8.14 16.79 -6.27
C GLY A 171 -8.36 15.47 -5.52
N GLY A 172 -8.20 14.31 -6.15
CA GLY A 172 -8.25 13.00 -5.51
C GLY A 172 -7.11 12.81 -4.51
N ARG A 173 -7.31 11.90 -3.56
CA ARG A 173 -6.40 11.68 -2.41
C ARG A 173 -5.56 10.43 -2.60
N LEU A 174 -4.28 10.54 -2.21
CA LEU A 174 -3.37 9.41 -2.02
C LEU A 174 -3.11 9.28 -0.52
N ALA A 175 -3.63 8.23 0.11
CA ALA A 175 -3.46 7.95 1.53
C ALA A 175 -2.72 6.61 1.69
N ILE A 176 -1.46 6.68 2.09
CA ILE A 176 -0.57 5.51 2.14
C ILE A 176 0.09 5.36 3.50
N ALA A 177 0.39 4.12 3.88
CA ALA A 177 1.30 3.79 4.96
C ALA A 177 2.44 2.95 4.39
N ASP A 178 3.69 3.32 4.66
CA ASP A 178 4.84 2.60 4.11
C ASP A 178 6.10 2.75 4.96
N ILE A 179 7.11 1.96 4.63
CA ILE A 179 8.40 1.93 5.32
C ILE A 179 9.39 2.85 4.59
N VAL A 180 9.97 3.77 5.34
CA VAL A 180 11.01 4.70 4.88
C VAL A 180 12.22 4.66 5.81
N SER A 181 13.32 5.30 5.41
CA SER A 181 14.50 5.49 6.24
C SER A 181 14.82 6.97 6.44
N GLU A 182 15.47 7.32 7.54
CA GLU A 182 16.00 8.68 7.77
C GLU A 182 17.32 8.90 7.06
N GLN A 183 18.13 7.83 6.95
CA GLN A 183 19.42 7.85 6.31
C GLN A 183 19.48 6.89 5.13
N PRO A 184 20.37 7.12 4.15
CA PRO A 184 20.52 6.22 3.02
C PRO A 184 20.96 4.84 3.49
N LEU A 185 20.28 3.81 3.00
CA LEU A 185 20.67 2.43 3.27
C LEU A 185 21.95 2.07 2.51
N LYS A 186 22.78 1.23 3.12
CA LYS A 186 23.98 0.70 2.44
C LYS A 186 23.59 -0.16 1.24
N GLU A 187 24.43 -0.16 0.21
CA GLU A 187 24.29 -0.97 -0.98
C GLU A 187 24.07 -2.47 -0.66
N SER A 188 24.77 -3.01 0.34
CA SER A 188 24.60 -4.39 0.81
C SER A 188 23.20 -4.71 1.39
N ILE A 189 22.43 -3.69 1.78
CA ILE A 189 21.05 -3.82 2.23
C ILE A 189 20.11 -3.65 1.04
N VAL A 190 20.34 -2.64 0.21
CA VAL A 190 19.54 -2.34 -0.98
C VAL A 190 19.63 -3.47 -2.02
N CYS A 191 20.75 -4.17 -2.12
CA CYS A 191 20.95 -5.30 -3.05
C CYS A 191 20.53 -6.66 -2.46
N ASP A 192 20.05 -6.71 -1.20
CA ASP A 192 19.60 -7.96 -0.55
C ASP A 192 18.09 -8.14 -0.72
N ALA A 193 17.71 -9.06 -1.63
CA ALA A 193 16.31 -9.33 -1.93
C ALA A 193 15.52 -9.93 -0.74
N ASP A 194 16.18 -10.56 0.23
CA ASP A 194 15.51 -11.04 1.45
C ASP A 194 15.18 -9.88 2.39
N LEU A 195 16.04 -8.86 2.46
CA LEU A 195 15.76 -7.63 3.19
C LEU A 195 14.66 -6.79 2.51
N TRP A 196 14.57 -6.84 1.17
CA TRP A 196 13.46 -6.22 0.46
C TRP A 196 12.13 -6.89 0.79
N ALA A 197 12.08 -8.22 0.70
CA ALA A 197 10.87 -8.98 1.06
C ALA A 197 10.45 -8.74 2.54
N ALA A 198 11.40 -8.35 3.38
CA ALA A 198 11.17 -7.93 4.77
C ALA A 198 10.83 -6.44 4.93
N CYS A 199 10.49 -5.73 3.85
CA CYS A 199 10.18 -4.28 3.82
C CYS A 199 11.32 -3.35 4.29
N ILE A 200 12.59 -3.80 4.26
CA ILE A 200 13.74 -3.01 4.70
C ILE A 200 14.57 -2.54 3.51
N GLY A 201 14.96 -3.47 2.62
CA GLY A 201 15.88 -3.19 1.52
C GLY A 201 15.36 -2.13 0.55
N GLY A 202 14.05 -2.04 0.39
CA GLY A 202 13.38 -1.05 -0.45
C GLY A 202 12.99 0.25 0.24
N ALA A 203 13.27 0.42 1.53
CA ALA A 203 12.95 1.66 2.24
C ALA A 203 13.73 2.86 1.65
N ALA A 204 13.04 3.73 0.94
CA ALA A 204 13.60 4.98 0.45
C ALA A 204 13.84 5.96 1.60
N GLN A 205 14.80 6.90 1.45
CA GLN A 205 14.87 8.02 2.38
C GLN A 205 13.56 8.82 2.34
N GLN A 206 13.14 9.30 3.52
CA GLN A 206 11.84 9.97 3.68
C GLN A 206 11.70 11.21 2.79
N ASP A 207 12.75 12.02 2.64
CA ASP A 207 12.79 13.18 1.77
C ASP A 207 12.70 12.80 0.29
N VAL A 208 13.45 11.80 -0.15
CA VAL A 208 13.39 11.26 -1.52
C VAL A 208 12.00 10.67 -1.83
N PHE A 209 11.38 10.01 -0.85
CA PHE A 209 10.02 9.49 -0.97
C PHE A 209 9.00 10.63 -1.15
N GLN A 210 9.12 11.69 -0.36
CA GLN A 210 8.29 12.89 -0.47
C GLN A 210 8.49 13.61 -1.80
N GLU A 211 9.74 13.76 -2.25
CA GLU A 211 10.07 14.37 -3.55
C GLU A 211 9.46 13.58 -4.71
N ALA A 212 9.50 12.24 -4.67
CA ALA A 212 8.90 11.39 -5.69
C ALA A 212 7.37 11.55 -5.76
N ILE A 213 6.69 11.69 -4.62
CA ILE A 213 5.26 11.99 -4.54
C ILE A 213 4.98 13.35 -5.19
N SER A 214 5.74 14.38 -4.80
CA SER A 214 5.54 15.74 -5.33
C SER A 214 5.84 15.83 -6.83
N ALA A 215 6.87 15.14 -7.31
CA ALA A 215 7.23 15.09 -8.74
C ALA A 215 6.14 14.42 -9.61
N ALA A 216 5.32 13.54 -9.02
CA ALA A 216 4.18 12.91 -9.68
C ALA A 216 2.92 13.81 -9.76
N GLY A 217 2.98 15.05 -9.28
CA GLY A 217 1.88 16.02 -9.34
C GLY A 217 0.94 15.95 -8.13
N PHE A 218 1.52 15.67 -6.96
CA PHE A 218 0.80 15.72 -5.69
C PHE A 218 1.32 16.82 -4.78
N THR A 219 0.42 17.46 -4.08
CA THR A 219 0.75 18.27 -2.90
C THR A 219 0.66 17.40 -1.64
N VAL A 220 1.79 17.19 -0.95
CA VAL A 220 1.84 16.43 0.30
C VAL A 220 1.23 17.26 1.43
N ALA A 221 0.08 16.80 1.97
CA ALA A 221 -0.62 17.47 3.06
C ALA A 221 0.03 17.19 4.43
N GLY A 222 0.66 16.03 4.59
CA GLY A 222 1.40 15.67 5.80
C GLY A 222 1.92 14.25 5.80
N MET A 223 2.86 14.01 6.73
CA MET A 223 3.49 12.72 6.98
C MET A 223 3.57 12.49 8.49
N TRP A 224 3.15 11.32 8.95
CA TRP A 224 3.06 11.00 10.38
C TRP A 224 3.71 9.64 10.65
N PRO A 225 4.46 9.48 11.75
CA PRO A 225 5.01 8.19 12.14
C PRO A 225 3.90 7.26 12.63
N ASN A 226 4.02 5.97 12.31
CA ASN A 226 3.14 4.91 12.79
C ASN A 226 3.77 4.17 13.98
N SER A 227 2.92 3.66 14.89
CA SER A 227 3.32 2.75 15.96
C SER A 227 3.52 1.34 15.40
N TYR A 228 4.59 1.13 14.64
CA TYR A 228 4.94 -0.13 14.01
C TYR A 228 6.21 -0.71 14.61
N GLU A 229 6.18 -2.00 14.97
CA GLU A 229 7.30 -2.71 15.60
C GLU A 229 7.88 -3.78 14.67
N TYR A 230 9.20 -3.85 14.60
CA TYR A 230 9.91 -4.86 13.82
C TYR A 230 10.17 -6.11 14.67
N HIS A 231 9.79 -7.29 14.16
CA HIS A 231 9.95 -8.55 14.88
C HIS A 231 11.33 -9.20 14.67
N SER A 232 11.96 -9.03 13.50
CA SER A 232 13.27 -9.60 13.25
C SER A 232 14.38 -8.73 13.85
N GLN A 233 15.47 -9.36 14.35
CA GLN A 233 16.63 -8.63 14.86
C GLN A 233 17.26 -7.74 13.78
N ARG A 234 17.37 -8.24 12.53
CA ARG A 234 17.92 -7.47 11.40
C ARG A 234 17.11 -6.19 11.12
N ALA A 235 15.79 -6.25 11.23
CA ALA A 235 14.93 -5.08 11.05
C ALA A 235 15.08 -4.08 12.20
N ARG A 236 15.18 -4.54 13.45
CA ARG A 236 15.47 -3.68 14.60
C ARG A 236 16.83 -3.01 14.48
N ASP A 237 17.86 -3.74 14.03
CA ASP A 237 19.20 -3.18 13.82
C ASP A 237 19.21 -2.12 12.70
N ALA A 238 18.46 -2.35 11.61
CA ALA A 238 18.29 -1.39 10.53
C ALA A 238 17.53 -0.14 11.01
N SER A 239 16.45 -0.33 11.79
CA SER A 239 15.71 0.78 12.40
C SER A 239 16.62 1.62 13.30
N ALA A 240 17.36 1.00 14.22
CA ALA A 240 18.27 1.71 15.12
C ALA A 240 19.40 2.43 14.37
N LYS A 241 19.89 1.89 13.26
CA LYS A 241 21.06 2.40 12.55
C LYS A 241 20.73 3.43 11.48
N TYR A 242 19.63 3.24 10.74
CA TYR A 242 19.27 4.05 9.58
C TYR A 242 17.96 4.82 9.76
N GLY A 243 17.32 4.70 10.95
CA GLY A 243 16.02 5.29 11.20
C GLY A 243 14.94 4.69 10.31
N VAL A 244 15.00 3.37 10.04
CA VAL A 244 13.93 2.68 9.30
C VAL A 244 12.67 2.67 10.15
N LYS A 245 11.59 3.21 9.61
CA LYS A 245 10.32 3.40 10.32
C LYS A 245 9.12 3.33 9.37
N SER A 246 7.96 3.05 9.93
CA SER A 246 6.69 3.20 9.23
C SER A 246 6.17 4.63 9.35
N ILE A 247 5.67 5.15 8.24
CA ILE A 247 4.98 6.45 8.17
C ILE A 247 3.66 6.32 7.44
N SER A 248 2.70 7.17 7.79
CA SER A 248 1.51 7.42 6.98
C SER A 248 1.63 8.76 6.28
N VAL A 249 1.19 8.83 5.02
CA VAL A 249 1.24 10.02 4.17
C VAL A 249 -0.13 10.30 3.59
N LEU A 250 -0.54 11.57 3.64
CA LEU A 250 -1.66 12.08 2.86
C LEU A 250 -1.12 13.05 1.83
N ALA A 251 -1.46 12.81 0.56
CA ALA A 251 -1.19 13.73 -0.52
C ALA A 251 -2.44 13.91 -1.39
N VAL A 252 -2.57 15.07 -2.01
CA VAL A 252 -3.71 15.42 -2.86
C VAL A 252 -3.19 15.66 -4.26
N LYS A 253 -3.81 15.04 -5.27
CA LYS A 253 -3.48 15.28 -6.67
C LYS A 253 -3.81 16.73 -7.03
N ASP A 254 -2.84 17.42 -7.62
CA ASP A 254 -2.99 18.80 -8.03
C ASP A 254 -4.17 18.95 -9.02
N GLN A 255 -4.93 20.01 -8.87
CA GLN A 255 -5.95 20.36 -9.84
C GLN A 255 -5.25 20.81 -11.13
N ARG A 256 -5.74 20.36 -12.29
CA ARG A 256 -5.21 20.90 -13.56
C ARG A 256 -5.34 22.41 -13.52
N SER A 257 -4.22 23.10 -13.60
CA SER A 257 -4.27 24.54 -13.87
C SER A 257 -5.01 24.70 -15.21
N HIS A 258 -6.20 25.26 -15.18
CA HIS A 258 -6.87 25.75 -16.38
C HIS A 258 -5.93 26.82 -16.95
N GLY A 259 -5.21 26.48 -18.00
CA GLY A 259 -4.44 27.43 -18.74
C GLY A 259 -5.38 28.58 -19.11
N ILE A 260 -5.19 29.73 -18.46
CA ILE A 260 -5.79 30.98 -18.92
C ILE A 260 -5.12 31.23 -20.27
N GLY A 261 -5.78 30.78 -21.34
CA GLY A 261 -5.42 31.14 -22.70
C GLY A 261 -5.51 32.66 -22.77
N HIS A 262 -4.38 33.34 -22.69
CA HIS A 262 -4.26 34.69 -23.14
C HIS A 262 -4.38 34.67 -24.69
N SER A 263 -5.61 34.82 -25.15
CA SER A 263 -5.86 35.24 -26.54
C SER A 263 -5.39 36.68 -26.64
N THR A 264 -4.26 36.89 -27.29
CA THR A 264 -3.87 38.19 -27.90
C THR A 264 -4.23 38.17 -29.33
#